data_941cd00c04d2ab06455eb870d754a6c0
#
_entry.id   941cd00c04d2ab06455eb870d754a6c0
#
_cell.length_a   1.000
_cell.length_b   1.000
_cell.length_c   1.000
_cell.angle_alpha   90.00
_cell.angle_beta   90.00
_cell.angle_gamma   90.00
#
_symmetry.space_group_name_H-M   'P 1'
#
loop_
_entity.id
_entity.type
_entity.pdbx_description
1 polymer ?
#
loop_
_entity_poly.entity_id
_entity_poly.type
_entity_poly.pdbx_seq_one_letter_code
_entity_poly.pdbx_strand_id
1 'polypeptide(L)'
;MVLKQKTIGKMREWARVAGELQGEDLKQKIYDNKLLDACGELKGKRILDYGAGPGIIAGRALQAGADINVYDISPEMLRIAAERIGAERAYDTLDRIPTSSFDIVTCNLVLCIVPDDEVVLIIRNIKNLLAATGTAYVGFCNPRIFDVPESLIDFRHSSGQGYEDNHKYMKTKKEGGYQIEETHRPIGWYSGVFHAVGVQISDIIFTPEYEAVSGRIISDFVIFKLKKEGQA
;
A
#
# COMPACT_ATOMS: atom_id res chain seq x y z
N MET A 1 13.42 -9.93 16.27
CA MET A 1 14.18 -9.59 15.05
C MET A 1 14.50 -8.10 15.12
N VAL A 2 15.77 -7.70 15.23
CA VAL A 2 16.16 -6.29 15.37
C VAL A 2 15.85 -5.59 14.04
N LEU A 3 14.95 -4.61 14.07
CA LEU A 3 14.68 -3.75 12.91
C LEU A 3 15.99 -3.13 12.40
N LYS A 4 16.33 -3.37 11.13
CA LYS A 4 17.55 -2.81 10.53
C LYS A 4 17.54 -1.28 10.67
N GLN A 5 18.68 -0.69 10.95
CA GLN A 5 18.86 0.75 11.21
C GLN A 5 18.22 1.69 10.14
N LYS A 6 18.10 1.22 8.87
CA LYS A 6 17.40 1.90 7.78
C LYS A 6 15.88 2.04 7.98
N THR A 7 15.24 1.06 8.60
CA THR A 7 13.79 1.08 8.87
C THR A 7 13.44 2.12 9.94
N ILE A 8 14.31 2.30 10.95
CA ILE A 8 14.12 3.31 12.01
C ILE A 8 14.19 4.75 11.46
N GLY A 9 15.05 5.01 10.47
CA GLY A 9 15.11 6.30 9.77
C GLY A 9 13.79 6.63 9.07
N LYS A 10 13.23 5.68 8.32
CA LYS A 10 11.94 5.82 7.63
C LYS A 10 10.76 6.02 8.60
N MET A 11 10.74 5.33 9.73
CA MET A 11 9.69 5.51 10.75
C MET A 11 9.63 6.95 11.26
N ARG A 12 10.76 7.59 11.51
CA ARG A 12 10.83 9.00 11.95
C ARG A 12 10.40 9.98 10.85
N GLU A 13 10.69 9.66 9.60
CA GLU A 13 10.25 10.47 8.45
C GLU A 13 8.73 10.42 8.30
N TRP A 14 8.11 9.25 8.45
CA TRP A 14 6.66 9.11 8.38
C TRP A 14 5.94 9.84 9.51
N ALA A 15 6.46 9.80 10.73
CA ALA A 15 5.91 10.58 11.85
C ALA A 15 5.87 12.09 11.53
N ARG A 16 6.89 12.61 10.81
CA ARG A 16 6.96 14.02 10.43
C ARG A 16 5.88 14.45 9.44
N VAL A 17 5.44 13.55 8.56
CA VAL A 17 4.44 13.82 7.51
C VAL A 17 3.05 13.25 7.83
N ALA A 18 2.83 12.82 9.07
CA ALA A 18 1.55 12.22 9.47
C ALA A 18 0.36 13.18 9.31
N GLY A 19 0.59 14.48 9.52
CA GLY A 19 -0.42 15.52 9.33
C GLY A 19 -0.78 15.72 7.86
N GLU A 20 0.23 15.77 6.99
CA GLU A 20 0.08 15.96 5.55
C GLU A 20 -0.66 14.79 4.90
N LEU A 21 -0.39 13.55 5.33
CA LEU A 21 -1.08 12.36 4.83
C LEU A 21 -2.61 12.39 5.08
N GLN A 22 -3.04 13.06 6.13
CA GLN A 22 -4.47 13.17 6.46
C GLN A 22 -5.21 14.14 5.53
N GLY A 23 -4.50 15.09 4.91
CA GLY A 23 -5.03 16.12 4.01
C GLY A 23 -4.93 15.79 2.52
N GLU A 24 -4.57 14.58 2.13
CA GLU A 24 -4.42 14.17 0.71
C GLU A 24 -5.77 13.87 0.03
N ASP A 25 -6.59 14.89 -0.18
CA ASP A 25 -7.94 14.75 -0.74
C ASP A 25 -7.96 14.14 -2.15
N LEU A 26 -7.01 14.54 -3.01
CA LEU A 26 -6.95 14.05 -4.38
C LEU A 26 -6.55 12.57 -4.43
N LYS A 27 -5.56 12.18 -3.64
CA LYS A 27 -5.18 10.76 -3.47
C LYS A 27 -6.36 9.93 -2.96
N GLN A 28 -7.11 10.42 -1.99
CA GLN A 28 -8.30 9.73 -1.47
C GLN A 28 -9.37 9.56 -2.56
N LYS A 29 -9.62 10.58 -3.39
CA LYS A 29 -10.60 10.52 -4.48
C LYS A 29 -10.20 9.54 -5.58
N ILE A 30 -8.93 9.55 -5.98
CA ILE A 30 -8.44 8.76 -7.12
C ILE A 30 -8.13 7.32 -6.69
N TYR A 31 -7.43 7.14 -5.58
CA TYR A 31 -6.88 5.86 -5.17
C TYR A 31 -7.73 5.15 -4.11
N ASP A 32 -8.02 5.80 -2.97
CA ASP A 32 -8.68 5.13 -1.85
C ASP A 32 -10.11 4.70 -2.20
N ASN A 33 -10.83 5.52 -3.00
CA ASN A 33 -12.14 5.14 -3.51
C ASN A 33 -12.04 3.89 -4.40
N LYS A 34 -11.08 3.89 -5.35
CA LYS A 34 -10.89 2.75 -6.26
C LYS A 34 -10.51 1.48 -5.53
N LEU A 35 -9.70 1.58 -4.46
CA LEU A 35 -9.34 0.44 -3.63
C LEU A 35 -10.55 -0.14 -2.89
N LEU A 36 -11.34 0.72 -2.24
CA LEU A 36 -12.52 0.26 -1.49
C LEU A 36 -13.57 -0.33 -2.42
N ASP A 37 -13.78 0.27 -3.60
CA ASP A 37 -14.66 -0.29 -4.64
C ASP A 37 -14.18 -1.67 -5.11
N ALA A 38 -12.87 -1.85 -5.28
CA ALA A 38 -12.27 -3.14 -5.67
C ALA A 38 -12.45 -4.20 -4.60
N CYS A 39 -12.46 -3.83 -3.32
CA CYS A 39 -12.73 -4.73 -2.20
C CYS A 39 -14.19 -5.23 -2.18
N GLY A 40 -15.13 -4.50 -2.80
CA GLY A 40 -16.55 -4.84 -2.85
C GLY A 40 -17.28 -4.61 -1.53
N GLU A 41 -18.21 -5.49 -1.18
CA GLU A 41 -18.96 -5.37 0.08
C GLU A 41 -18.06 -5.61 1.29
N LEU A 42 -17.98 -4.61 2.16
CA LEU A 42 -17.13 -4.62 3.35
C LEU A 42 -17.86 -5.01 4.63
N LYS A 43 -19.21 -4.87 4.65
CA LYS A 43 -20.01 -5.13 5.84
C LYS A 43 -19.83 -6.55 6.37
N GLY A 44 -19.41 -6.65 7.63
CA GLY A 44 -19.18 -7.92 8.31
C GLY A 44 -17.91 -8.66 7.87
N LYS A 45 -17.11 -8.11 6.95
CA LYS A 45 -15.81 -8.68 6.57
C LYS A 45 -14.75 -8.39 7.62
N ARG A 46 -13.91 -9.39 7.92
CA ARG A 46 -12.72 -9.24 8.75
C ARG A 46 -11.60 -8.72 7.86
N ILE A 47 -11.17 -7.50 8.12
CA ILE A 47 -10.20 -6.81 7.29
C ILE A 47 -8.96 -6.47 8.12
N LEU A 48 -7.78 -6.61 7.55
CA LEU A 48 -6.54 -6.06 8.07
C LEU A 48 -5.97 -5.04 7.07
N ASP A 49 -5.72 -3.82 7.53
CA ASP A 49 -4.94 -2.83 6.78
C ASP A 49 -3.48 -2.92 7.22
N TYR A 50 -2.63 -3.49 6.36
CA TYR A 50 -1.22 -3.77 6.63
C TYR A 50 -0.36 -2.58 6.20
N GLY A 51 0.30 -1.92 7.14
CA GLY A 51 0.97 -0.65 6.91
C GLY A 51 -0.05 0.49 6.77
N ALA A 52 -1.00 0.55 7.69
CA ALA A 52 -2.21 1.38 7.61
C ALA A 52 -1.93 2.89 7.67
N GLY A 53 -0.71 3.30 8.07
CA GLY A 53 -0.41 4.71 8.30
C GLY A 53 -1.40 5.33 9.30
N PRO A 54 -1.95 6.52 9.02
CA PRO A 54 -2.90 7.19 9.93
C PRO A 54 -4.30 6.57 9.91
N GLY A 55 -4.52 5.40 9.27
CA GLY A 55 -5.77 4.65 9.30
C GLY A 55 -6.92 5.25 8.49
N ILE A 56 -6.64 5.99 7.42
CA ILE A 56 -7.69 6.65 6.60
C ILE A 56 -8.59 5.59 5.94
N ILE A 57 -7.99 4.59 5.29
CA ILE A 57 -8.71 3.48 4.65
C ILE A 57 -9.45 2.67 5.72
N ALA A 58 -8.79 2.38 6.83
CA ALA A 58 -9.37 1.63 7.94
C ALA A 58 -10.60 2.34 8.54
N GLY A 59 -10.55 3.65 8.74
CA GLY A 59 -11.69 4.43 9.23
C GLY A 59 -12.90 4.37 8.29
N ARG A 60 -12.66 4.42 6.98
CA ARG A 60 -13.72 4.29 5.97
C ARG A 60 -14.31 2.87 5.91
N ALA A 61 -13.45 1.84 6.02
CA ALA A 61 -13.91 0.46 6.09
C ALA A 61 -14.77 0.20 7.34
N LEU A 62 -14.37 0.77 8.50
CA LEU A 62 -15.17 0.70 9.73
C LEU A 62 -16.55 1.34 9.53
N GLN A 63 -16.62 2.54 8.92
CA GLN A 63 -17.88 3.23 8.61
C GLN A 63 -18.78 2.42 7.66
N ALA A 64 -18.17 1.62 6.76
CA ALA A 64 -18.87 0.69 5.88
C ALA A 64 -19.30 -0.62 6.58
N GLY A 65 -19.05 -0.75 7.88
CA GLY A 65 -19.47 -1.90 8.70
C GLY A 65 -18.52 -3.09 8.69
N ALA A 66 -17.26 -2.89 8.30
CA ALA A 66 -16.24 -3.93 8.38
C ALA A 66 -15.79 -4.16 9.84
N ASP A 67 -15.35 -5.38 10.13
CA ASP A 67 -14.54 -5.69 11.32
C ASP A 67 -13.06 -5.48 10.95
N ILE A 68 -12.60 -4.23 11.11
CA ILE A 68 -11.28 -3.76 10.66
C ILE A 68 -10.26 -3.79 11.77
N ASN A 69 -9.06 -4.25 11.44
CA ASN A 69 -7.86 -4.15 12.26
C ASN A 69 -6.75 -3.45 11.45
N VAL A 70 -5.80 -2.83 12.12
CA VAL A 70 -4.65 -2.18 11.50
C VAL A 70 -3.34 -2.69 12.05
N TYR A 71 -2.34 -2.74 11.19
CA TYR A 71 -0.95 -2.97 11.58
C TYR A 71 -0.08 -1.87 10.97
N ASP A 72 0.76 -1.26 11.80
CA ASP A 72 1.81 -0.34 11.34
C ASP A 72 3.03 -0.42 12.26
N ILE A 73 4.21 -0.28 11.67
CA ILE A 73 5.48 -0.28 12.42
C ILE A 73 5.82 1.09 13.03
N SER A 74 5.12 2.15 12.61
CA SER A 74 5.30 3.51 13.12
C SER A 74 4.38 3.74 14.33
N PRO A 75 4.94 3.94 15.54
CA PRO A 75 4.11 4.20 16.72
C PRO A 75 3.21 5.44 16.58
N GLU A 76 3.69 6.47 15.88
CA GLU A 76 2.90 7.69 15.67
C GLU A 76 1.73 7.45 14.72
N MET A 77 1.96 6.73 13.61
CA MET A 77 0.90 6.36 12.68
C MET A 77 -0.15 5.50 13.38
N LEU A 78 0.32 4.51 14.15
CA LEU A 78 -0.56 3.60 14.87
C LEU A 78 -1.40 4.33 15.93
N ARG A 79 -0.83 5.33 16.62
CA ARG A 79 -1.56 6.18 17.57
C ARG A 79 -2.71 6.92 16.87
N ILE A 80 -2.45 7.53 15.71
CA ILE A 80 -3.47 8.24 14.93
C ILE A 80 -4.54 7.27 14.40
N ALA A 81 -4.12 6.10 13.91
CA ALA A 81 -5.06 5.08 13.45
C ALA A 81 -5.95 4.58 14.59
N ALA A 82 -5.38 4.35 15.79
CA ALA A 82 -6.11 3.93 16.97
C ALA A 82 -7.20 4.92 17.41
N GLU A 83 -6.97 6.22 17.24
CA GLU A 83 -7.98 7.25 17.49
C GLU A 83 -9.20 7.14 16.54
N ARG A 84 -9.01 6.57 15.35
CA ARG A 84 -10.08 6.40 14.35
C ARG A 84 -10.89 5.12 14.52
N ILE A 85 -10.23 4.02 14.89
CA ILE A 85 -10.86 2.69 14.85
C ILE A 85 -10.92 1.99 16.22
N GLY A 86 -10.32 2.54 17.26
CA GLY A 86 -10.15 1.93 18.58
C GLY A 86 -8.75 1.31 18.78
N ALA A 87 -8.20 1.49 19.97
CA ALA A 87 -6.84 1.04 20.29
C ALA A 87 -6.72 -0.50 20.32
N GLU A 88 -7.80 -1.19 20.65
CA GLU A 88 -7.86 -2.66 20.68
C GLU A 88 -7.73 -3.31 19.29
N ARG A 89 -7.91 -2.52 18.23
CA ARG A 89 -7.83 -2.93 16.81
C ARG A 89 -6.49 -2.58 16.16
N ALA A 90 -5.57 -1.94 16.91
CA ALA A 90 -4.31 -1.42 16.41
C ALA A 90 -3.14 -2.27 16.93
N TYR A 91 -2.33 -2.81 16.01
CA TYR A 91 -1.23 -3.73 16.29
C TYR A 91 0.11 -3.15 15.86
N ASP A 92 1.08 -3.18 16.73
CA ASP A 92 2.47 -2.79 16.49
C ASP A 92 3.37 -3.99 16.11
N THR A 93 2.89 -5.22 16.35
CA THR A 93 3.58 -6.46 16.01
C THR A 93 2.63 -7.46 15.36
N LEU A 94 3.17 -8.29 14.45
CA LEU A 94 2.40 -9.33 13.78
C LEU A 94 2.08 -10.52 14.66
N ASP A 95 2.87 -10.77 15.70
CA ASP A 95 2.72 -11.93 16.57
C ASP A 95 1.39 -11.93 17.34
N ARG A 96 0.77 -10.76 17.48
CA ARG A 96 -0.52 -10.57 18.15
C ARG A 96 -1.72 -10.70 17.20
N ILE A 97 -1.46 -10.77 15.89
CA ILE A 97 -2.50 -10.82 14.85
C ILE A 97 -2.77 -12.29 14.50
N PRO A 98 -4.03 -12.76 14.60
CA PRO A 98 -4.35 -14.15 14.29
C PRO A 98 -4.10 -14.45 12.80
N THR A 99 -3.39 -15.56 12.53
CA THR A 99 -3.15 -16.05 11.17
C THR A 99 -4.41 -16.66 10.56
N SER A 100 -4.46 -16.70 9.22
CA SER A 100 -5.54 -17.34 8.44
C SER A 100 -6.94 -16.86 8.82
N SER A 101 -7.09 -15.60 9.22
CA SER A 101 -8.32 -15.09 9.81
C SER A 101 -8.99 -13.97 9.01
N PHE A 102 -8.29 -13.29 8.09
CA PHE A 102 -8.83 -12.13 7.40
C PHE A 102 -9.44 -12.49 6.04
N ASP A 103 -10.63 -11.99 5.79
CA ASP A 103 -11.32 -12.13 4.51
C ASP A 103 -10.69 -11.19 3.47
N ILE A 104 -10.20 -10.03 3.92
CA ILE A 104 -9.49 -9.05 3.12
C ILE A 104 -8.24 -8.59 3.86
N VAL A 105 -7.11 -8.48 3.14
CA VAL A 105 -5.92 -7.77 3.61
C VAL A 105 -5.61 -6.67 2.60
N THR A 106 -5.56 -5.42 3.05
CA THR A 106 -5.06 -4.29 2.24
C THR A 106 -3.61 -3.99 2.59
N CYS A 107 -2.79 -3.63 1.60
CA CYS A 107 -1.41 -3.16 1.81
C CYS A 107 -1.12 -2.07 0.78
N ASN A 108 -1.09 -0.82 1.24
CA ASN A 108 -1.14 0.33 0.35
C ASN A 108 0.06 1.25 0.54
N LEU A 109 0.76 1.55 -0.58
CA LEU A 109 1.92 2.44 -0.63
C LEU A 109 3.09 2.01 0.28
N VAL A 110 3.15 0.72 0.64
CA VAL A 110 4.19 0.14 1.48
C VAL A 110 5.31 -0.45 0.63
N LEU A 111 4.98 -1.25 -0.39
CA LEU A 111 5.98 -2.01 -1.13
C LEU A 111 6.96 -1.11 -1.91
N CYS A 112 6.55 0.08 -2.30
CA CYS A 112 7.40 1.02 -3.01
C CYS A 112 8.45 1.72 -2.12
N ILE A 113 8.32 1.65 -0.79
CA ILE A 113 9.20 2.33 0.17
C ILE A 113 10.12 1.40 0.96
N VAL A 114 10.01 0.10 0.76
CA VAL A 114 10.81 -0.91 1.47
C VAL A 114 11.82 -1.59 0.53
N PRO A 115 12.93 -2.16 1.05
CA PRO A 115 13.89 -2.95 0.28
C PRO A 115 13.27 -4.23 -0.31
N ASP A 116 13.94 -4.82 -1.32
CA ASP A 116 13.44 -6.00 -2.05
C ASP A 116 13.19 -7.21 -1.14
N ASP A 117 14.07 -7.47 -0.19
CA ASP A 117 13.95 -8.56 0.79
C ASP A 117 12.75 -8.35 1.74
N GLU A 118 12.44 -7.12 2.08
CA GLU A 118 11.27 -6.78 2.88
C GLU A 118 9.96 -6.94 2.09
N VAL A 119 9.96 -6.66 0.77
CA VAL A 119 8.78 -6.93 -0.08
C VAL A 119 8.39 -8.41 -0.02
N VAL A 120 9.36 -9.32 -0.18
CA VAL A 120 9.11 -10.76 -0.11
C VAL A 120 8.54 -11.16 1.26
N LEU A 121 9.11 -10.61 2.34
CA LEU A 121 8.64 -10.88 3.71
C LEU A 121 7.20 -10.37 3.93
N ILE A 122 6.90 -9.16 3.48
CA ILE A 122 5.56 -8.57 3.60
C ILE A 122 4.52 -9.43 2.88
N ILE A 123 4.78 -9.84 1.64
CA ILE A 123 3.84 -10.67 0.88
C ILE A 123 3.65 -12.04 1.53
N ARG A 124 4.70 -12.64 2.10
CA ARG A 124 4.58 -13.87 2.89
C ARG A 124 3.72 -13.69 4.14
N ASN A 125 3.90 -12.58 4.86
CA ASN A 125 3.09 -12.25 6.02
C ASN A 125 1.62 -12.07 5.62
N ILE A 126 1.34 -11.31 4.56
CA ILE A 126 -0.02 -11.11 4.02
C ILE A 126 -0.66 -12.46 3.69
N LYS A 127 0.06 -13.35 2.96
CA LYS A 127 -0.42 -14.70 2.67
C LYS A 127 -0.81 -15.47 3.93
N ASN A 128 0.01 -15.41 4.98
CA ASN A 128 -0.24 -16.12 6.23
C ASN A 128 -1.47 -15.57 7.00
N LEU A 129 -1.73 -14.27 6.88
CA LEU A 129 -2.84 -13.60 7.55
C LEU A 129 -4.20 -13.84 6.85
N LEU A 130 -4.19 -14.03 5.53
CA LEU A 130 -5.41 -14.31 4.77
C LEU A 130 -6.10 -15.60 5.23
N ALA A 131 -7.41 -15.56 5.34
CA ALA A 131 -8.27 -16.75 5.44
C ALA A 131 -8.11 -17.64 4.18
N ALA A 132 -8.63 -18.87 4.24
CA ALA A 132 -8.54 -19.80 3.11
C ALA A 132 -9.11 -19.20 1.80
N THR A 133 -10.21 -18.48 1.86
CA THR A 133 -10.85 -17.82 0.70
C THR A 133 -10.60 -16.32 0.65
N GLY A 134 -9.64 -15.82 1.47
CA GLY A 134 -9.34 -14.41 1.60
C GLY A 134 -8.66 -13.83 0.34
N THR A 135 -8.79 -12.53 0.20
CA THR A 135 -8.20 -11.77 -0.91
C THR A 135 -7.31 -10.65 -0.37
N ALA A 136 -6.10 -10.49 -0.91
CA ALA A 136 -5.28 -9.32 -0.64
C ALA A 136 -5.40 -8.30 -1.77
N TYR A 137 -5.39 -7.02 -1.40
CA TYR A 137 -5.32 -5.89 -2.31
C TYR A 137 -4.04 -5.12 -1.99
N VAL A 138 -3.08 -5.19 -2.91
CA VAL A 138 -1.76 -4.60 -2.74
C VAL A 138 -1.60 -3.49 -3.77
N GLY A 139 -1.53 -2.25 -3.31
CA GLY A 139 -1.51 -1.10 -4.20
C GLY A 139 -0.34 -0.17 -3.96
N PHE A 140 0.16 0.42 -5.04
CA PHE A 140 1.26 1.39 -5.05
C PHE A 140 1.26 2.23 -6.32
N CYS A 141 2.18 3.19 -6.39
CA CYS A 141 2.35 4.01 -7.58
C CYS A 141 2.61 3.14 -8.81
N ASN A 142 1.90 3.44 -9.91
CA ASN A 142 2.00 2.66 -11.14
C ASN A 142 3.43 2.69 -11.71
N PRO A 143 4.14 1.56 -11.77
CA PRO A 143 5.51 1.53 -12.28
C PRO A 143 5.65 2.02 -13.72
N ARG A 144 4.58 1.93 -14.52
CA ARG A 144 4.60 2.35 -15.94
C ARG A 144 4.77 3.85 -16.14
N ILE A 145 4.64 4.64 -15.06
CA ILE A 145 4.79 6.09 -15.11
C ILE A 145 6.04 6.59 -14.36
N PHE A 146 7.00 5.70 -14.13
CA PHE A 146 8.23 6.04 -13.40
C PHE A 146 9.02 7.20 -14.03
N ASP A 147 8.95 7.34 -15.36
CA ASP A 147 9.61 8.34 -16.20
C ASP A 147 8.71 9.55 -16.53
N VAL A 148 7.49 9.60 -16.03
CA VAL A 148 6.60 10.76 -16.21
C VAL A 148 6.96 11.82 -15.16
N PRO A 149 7.48 12.99 -15.56
CA PRO A 149 8.01 13.98 -14.60
C PRO A 149 6.92 14.55 -13.69
N GLU A 150 5.70 14.64 -14.20
CA GLU A 150 4.58 15.26 -13.50
C GLU A 150 3.27 14.51 -13.74
N SER A 151 2.62 14.13 -12.65
CA SER A 151 1.28 13.56 -12.59
C SER A 151 0.32 14.50 -11.85
N LEU A 152 -0.94 14.12 -11.69
CA LEU A 152 -1.88 14.87 -10.84
C LEU A 152 -1.42 14.90 -9.37
N ILE A 153 -0.77 13.84 -8.90
CA ILE A 153 -0.44 13.60 -7.50
C ILE A 153 0.98 14.08 -7.16
N ASP A 154 1.92 13.88 -8.07
CA ASP A 154 3.36 13.98 -7.77
C ASP A 154 4.15 14.70 -8.86
N PHE A 155 5.26 15.32 -8.44
CA PHE A 155 6.42 15.58 -9.30
C PHE A 155 7.44 14.46 -9.08
N ARG A 156 7.99 13.88 -10.16
CA ARG A 156 9.00 12.81 -10.12
C ARG A 156 10.32 13.28 -10.66
N HIS A 157 11.39 13.00 -9.92
CA HIS A 157 12.75 13.30 -10.36
C HIS A 157 13.32 12.07 -11.05
N SER A 158 13.64 12.22 -12.35
CA SER A 158 14.20 11.12 -13.14
C SER A 158 15.50 10.61 -12.53
N SER A 159 15.61 9.28 -12.45
CA SER A 159 16.85 8.59 -12.04
C SER A 159 17.80 8.33 -13.20
N GLY A 160 17.35 8.52 -14.47
CA GLY A 160 18.08 8.15 -15.68
C GLY A 160 18.15 6.63 -15.94
N GLN A 161 17.46 5.81 -15.13
CA GLN A 161 17.41 4.35 -15.27
C GLN A 161 16.24 3.91 -16.15
N GLY A 162 16.31 2.68 -16.68
CA GLY A 162 15.27 2.07 -17.50
C GLY A 162 14.12 1.49 -16.68
N TYR A 163 13.02 1.12 -17.37
CA TYR A 163 11.85 0.50 -16.75
C TYR A 163 12.18 -0.86 -16.10
N GLU A 164 13.04 -1.65 -16.73
CA GLU A 164 13.38 -3.01 -16.26
C GLU A 164 14.35 -3.00 -15.06
N ASP A 165 14.93 -1.86 -14.73
CA ASP A 165 15.92 -1.72 -13.67
C ASP A 165 15.25 -1.34 -12.34
N ASN A 166 15.48 -2.13 -11.28
CA ASN A 166 15.11 -1.73 -9.94
C ASN A 166 15.98 -0.57 -9.48
N HIS A 167 15.40 0.58 -9.23
CA HIS A 167 16.16 1.77 -8.81
C HIS A 167 15.36 2.69 -7.89
N LYS A 168 16.08 3.49 -7.12
CA LYS A 168 15.47 4.52 -6.28
C LYS A 168 15.25 5.79 -7.04
N TYR A 169 14.14 6.46 -6.76
CA TYR A 169 13.84 7.79 -7.26
C TYR A 169 13.16 8.64 -6.20
N MET A 170 13.31 9.96 -6.35
CA MET A 170 12.62 10.92 -5.48
C MET A 170 11.35 11.41 -6.13
N LYS A 171 10.30 11.56 -5.34
CA LYS A 171 9.11 12.29 -5.74
C LYS A 171 8.70 13.31 -4.71
N THR A 172 8.07 14.38 -5.17
CA THR A 172 7.47 15.42 -4.32
C THR A 172 5.96 15.34 -4.45
N LYS A 173 5.28 15.13 -3.35
CA LYS A 173 3.81 15.14 -3.31
C LYS A 173 3.31 16.56 -3.55
N LYS A 174 2.33 16.73 -4.46
CA LYS A 174 1.70 18.03 -4.72
C LYS A 174 0.85 18.48 -3.53
N GLU A 175 0.09 17.57 -2.95
CA GLU A 175 -0.59 17.77 -1.68
C GLU A 175 0.42 17.57 -0.54
N GLY A 176 0.52 18.52 0.38
CA GLY A 176 1.44 18.47 1.52
C GLY A 176 2.91 18.86 1.22
N GLY A 177 3.34 18.87 -0.04
CA GLY A 177 4.67 19.38 -0.46
C GLY A 177 5.88 18.60 0.06
N TYR A 178 5.70 17.40 0.64
CA TYR A 178 6.80 16.60 1.18
C TYR A 178 7.42 15.68 0.12
N GLN A 179 8.65 15.25 0.38
CA GLN A 179 9.40 14.36 -0.50
C GLN A 179 9.43 12.93 0.02
N ILE A 180 9.37 11.98 -0.90
CA ILE A 180 9.47 10.54 -0.61
C ILE A 180 10.52 9.93 -1.55
N GLU A 181 11.43 9.12 -0.99
CA GLU A 181 12.24 8.19 -1.77
C GLU A 181 11.46 6.89 -1.95
N GLU A 182 11.17 6.53 -3.19
CA GLU A 182 10.56 5.26 -3.55
C GLU A 182 11.53 4.40 -4.37
N THR A 183 11.27 3.10 -4.40
CA THR A 183 11.95 2.17 -5.28
C THR A 183 11.03 1.80 -6.43
N HIS A 184 11.44 2.16 -7.65
CA HIS A 184 10.84 1.63 -8.86
C HIS A 184 11.18 0.15 -9.00
N ARG A 185 10.17 -0.64 -9.35
CA ARG A 185 10.29 -2.04 -9.76
C ARG A 185 9.27 -2.31 -10.85
N PRO A 186 9.63 -3.00 -11.94
CA PRO A 186 8.67 -3.36 -13.00
C PRO A 186 7.50 -4.17 -12.45
N ILE A 187 6.35 -4.11 -13.12
CA ILE A 187 5.20 -4.96 -12.78
C ILE A 187 5.58 -6.44 -12.81
N GLY A 188 6.43 -6.85 -13.77
CA GLY A 188 6.94 -8.22 -13.88
C GLY A 188 7.73 -8.68 -12.66
N TRP A 189 8.51 -7.80 -12.06
CA TRP A 189 9.25 -8.10 -10.83
C TRP A 189 8.30 -8.43 -9.66
N TYR A 190 7.27 -7.59 -9.44
CA TYR A 190 6.27 -7.86 -8.41
C TYR A 190 5.51 -9.17 -8.67
N SER A 191 5.14 -9.43 -9.93
CA SER A 191 4.48 -10.68 -10.33
C SER A 191 5.34 -11.90 -10.01
N GLY A 192 6.65 -11.82 -10.25
CA GLY A 192 7.60 -12.86 -9.90
C GLY A 192 7.69 -13.12 -8.39
N VAL A 193 7.71 -12.04 -7.57
CA VAL A 193 7.69 -12.15 -6.11
C VAL A 193 6.39 -12.80 -5.61
N PHE A 194 5.24 -12.38 -6.13
CA PHE A 194 3.95 -12.95 -5.75
C PHE A 194 3.88 -14.45 -6.02
N HIS A 195 4.28 -14.87 -7.22
CA HIS A 195 4.34 -16.28 -7.58
C HIS A 195 5.32 -17.06 -6.70
N ALA A 196 6.54 -16.55 -6.47
CA ALA A 196 7.55 -17.20 -5.64
C ALA A 196 7.11 -17.39 -4.17
N VAL A 197 6.21 -16.56 -3.68
CA VAL A 197 5.60 -16.69 -2.33
C VAL A 197 4.38 -17.64 -2.33
N GLY A 198 3.86 -18.02 -3.51
CA GLY A 198 2.66 -18.87 -3.65
C GLY A 198 1.36 -18.09 -3.45
N VAL A 199 1.31 -16.89 -4.01
CA VAL A 199 0.07 -16.13 -4.24
C VAL A 199 -0.05 -15.85 -5.73
N GLN A 200 -1.27 -15.93 -6.25
CA GLN A 200 -1.56 -15.65 -7.65
C GLN A 200 -2.26 -14.30 -7.81
N ILE A 201 -1.94 -13.62 -8.89
CA ILE A 201 -2.65 -12.42 -9.31
C ILE A 201 -3.97 -12.86 -9.94
N SER A 202 -5.09 -12.46 -9.34
CA SER A 202 -6.43 -12.70 -9.92
C SER A 202 -6.92 -11.52 -10.74
N ASP A 203 -6.38 -10.31 -10.49
CA ASP A 203 -6.70 -9.11 -11.25
C ASP A 203 -5.63 -8.02 -11.03
N ILE A 204 -5.49 -7.10 -11.99
CA ILE A 204 -4.66 -5.91 -11.92
C ILE A 204 -5.53 -4.70 -12.27
N ILE A 205 -5.78 -3.86 -11.28
CA ILE A 205 -6.70 -2.73 -11.37
C ILE A 205 -5.89 -1.44 -11.41
N PHE A 206 -6.14 -0.59 -12.39
CA PHE A 206 -5.54 0.73 -12.48
C PHE A 206 -6.55 1.80 -12.03
N THR A 207 -6.03 2.88 -11.46
CA THR A 207 -6.85 4.08 -11.22
C THR A 207 -7.27 4.74 -12.53
N PRO A 208 -8.27 5.64 -12.53
CA PRO A 208 -8.72 6.30 -13.76
C PRO A 208 -7.57 6.91 -14.55
N GLU A 209 -7.62 6.71 -15.86
CA GLU A 209 -6.65 7.28 -16.81
C GLU A 209 -6.96 8.75 -17.08
N TYR A 210 -5.93 9.52 -17.35
CA TYR A 210 -6.01 10.90 -17.79
C TYR A 210 -4.78 11.29 -18.60
N GLU A 211 -4.86 12.40 -19.34
CA GLU A 211 -3.73 12.94 -20.09
C GLU A 211 -2.83 13.78 -19.18
N ALA A 212 -1.59 13.36 -19.01
CA ALA A 212 -0.56 14.10 -18.26
C ALA A 212 -0.05 15.31 -19.07
N VAL A 213 0.66 16.22 -18.39
CA VAL A 213 1.30 17.40 -19.02
C VAL A 213 2.22 17.01 -20.18
N SER A 214 2.81 15.81 -20.13
CA SER A 214 3.64 15.24 -21.22
C SER A 214 2.86 14.79 -22.44
N GLY A 215 1.52 14.85 -22.45
CA GLY A 215 0.65 14.31 -23.49
C GLY A 215 0.46 12.78 -23.42
N ARG A 216 1.04 12.10 -22.44
CA ARG A 216 0.84 10.64 -22.22
C ARG A 216 -0.46 10.40 -21.46
N ILE A 217 -1.19 9.38 -21.89
CA ILE A 217 -2.30 8.84 -21.07
C ILE A 217 -1.72 7.96 -19.97
N ILE A 218 -2.02 8.31 -18.74
CA ILE A 218 -1.45 7.65 -17.55
C ILE A 218 -2.52 7.35 -16.51
N SER A 219 -2.16 6.42 -15.61
CA SER A 219 -2.87 6.10 -14.38
C SER A 219 -1.86 6.15 -13.23
N ASP A 220 -2.16 6.89 -12.17
CA ASP A 220 -1.20 7.13 -11.07
C ASP A 220 -0.89 5.88 -10.24
N PHE A 221 -1.86 5.00 -10.05
CA PHE A 221 -1.73 3.84 -9.16
C PHE A 221 -2.18 2.55 -9.81
N VAL A 222 -1.62 1.46 -9.29
CA VAL A 222 -2.01 0.09 -9.61
C VAL A 222 -2.36 -0.64 -8.31
N ILE A 223 -3.36 -1.53 -8.38
CA ILE A 223 -3.79 -2.40 -7.29
C ILE A 223 -3.79 -3.83 -7.80
N PHE A 224 -3.00 -4.69 -7.18
CA PHE A 224 -2.99 -6.12 -7.43
C PHE A 224 -4.01 -6.80 -6.52
N LYS A 225 -4.92 -7.56 -7.12
CA LYS A 225 -5.82 -8.46 -6.41
C LYS A 225 -5.19 -9.84 -6.35
N LEU A 226 -4.85 -10.28 -5.14
CA LEU A 226 -4.09 -11.50 -4.90
C LEU A 226 -4.91 -12.53 -4.15
N LYS A 227 -4.75 -13.80 -4.50
CA LYS A 227 -5.30 -14.95 -3.78
C LYS A 227 -4.19 -15.96 -3.46
N LYS A 228 -4.40 -16.83 -2.48
CA LYS A 228 -3.51 -17.97 -2.27
C LYS A 228 -3.56 -18.90 -3.49
N GLU A 229 -2.43 -19.48 -3.88
CA GLU A 229 -2.42 -20.52 -4.93
C GLU A 229 -3.28 -21.72 -4.54
N GLY A 230 -3.96 -22.31 -5.55
CA GLY A 230 -4.82 -23.47 -5.34
C GLY A 230 -6.26 -23.13 -4.90
N GLN A 231 -6.65 -21.86 -4.92
CA GLN A 231 -8.03 -21.42 -4.72
C GLN A 231 -8.67 -21.13 -6.09
N ALA A 232 -9.64 -21.98 -6.46
CA ALA A 232 -10.49 -21.76 -7.64
C ALA A 232 -11.59 -20.74 -7.31
#